data_7c977bbe44e64a172d7c2217c663e3fc
#
_entry.id   7c977bbe44e64a172d7c2217c663e3fc
#
_cell.length_a   1.000
_cell.length_b   1.000
_cell.length_c   1.000
_cell.angle_alpha   90.00
_cell.angle_beta   90.00
_cell.angle_gamma   90.00
#
_symmetry.space_group_name_H-M   'P 1'
#
loop_
_entity.id
_entity.type
_entity.pdbx_description
1 polymer ?
#
loop_
_entity_poly.entity_id
_entity_poly.type
_entity_poly.pdbx_seq_one_letter_code
_entity_poly.pdbx_strand_id
1 'polypeptide(L)'
;MAISAGRSSDLFIDGQLVPGGAGHYPNINPATEEVLGTAANADLTDTDRAIAAARRAFDAGDWSTDTALRVRCIRQLRDAMGDHLEELREITMAEVGAPRMLTAAAQLEGPIADLEFSAATAENYSWRTDLGVAAPMGIKTRRTLVREAVGVVAAITPWNFPHQINLAKIGPALAAGNTVVLKPAPDTPWCAAILGELIAEHTDIPPGVLNIVTSDDHAVGAMLSSDPRVDMVSFTGSTATGRAVMAAGAPTIKKVFLELGGKSAFLVLDDADLAAACSMAAFTASVHAGQGCAITTRLVVPRAHYDEAAAAAAATMLGLKPGDPTKPGTICGPVISARQRDRIQSYLDLAVAEGGTFACGGGRPADSDRGFFIEPTVIVGLTNDARVAREEIFGPVLTVIAHDGDDDAVRIANDSPYGLSGTVFSADPERAQKVASRLRVGTVNVNGGVWYSADVPFGGYKQSGVGREMG
;
A
#
# COMPACT_ATOMS: atom_id res chain seq x y z
N MET A 1 1.01 -20.52 -17.52
CA MET A 1 -0.31 -20.74 -18.19
C MET A 1 -0.91 -19.36 -18.42
N ALA A 2 -1.48 -19.10 -19.58
CA ALA A 2 -2.22 -17.84 -19.74
C ALA A 2 -3.45 -17.88 -18.83
N ILE A 3 -3.76 -16.75 -18.14
CA ILE A 3 -5.01 -16.59 -17.39
C ILE A 3 -6.13 -17.10 -18.29
N SER A 4 -6.92 -18.08 -17.82
CA SER A 4 -8.00 -18.65 -18.63
C SER A 4 -8.99 -17.53 -18.97
N ALA A 5 -9.19 -17.27 -20.26
CA ALA A 5 -10.19 -16.31 -20.71
C ALA A 5 -11.54 -16.67 -20.08
N GLY A 6 -12.18 -15.68 -19.42
CA GLY A 6 -13.47 -15.90 -18.76
C GLY A 6 -13.39 -16.43 -17.31
N ARG A 7 -12.22 -16.34 -16.63
CA ARG A 7 -12.15 -16.61 -15.17
C ARG A 7 -13.21 -15.79 -14.43
N SER A 8 -13.92 -16.45 -13.52
CA SER A 8 -14.77 -15.80 -12.53
C SER A 8 -14.29 -16.21 -11.14
N SER A 9 -14.18 -15.28 -10.22
CA SER A 9 -13.84 -15.58 -8.83
C SER A 9 -15.08 -15.48 -7.95
N ASP A 10 -15.10 -16.29 -6.90
CA ASP A 10 -16.12 -16.29 -5.84
C ASP A 10 -15.69 -15.45 -4.62
N LEU A 11 -16.63 -15.17 -3.72
CA LEU A 11 -16.35 -14.71 -2.36
C LEU A 11 -15.81 -15.88 -1.53
N PHE A 12 -15.02 -15.58 -0.51
CA PHE A 12 -14.60 -16.58 0.49
C PHE A 12 -15.21 -16.24 1.85
N ILE A 13 -16.20 -17.00 2.28
CA ILE A 13 -16.92 -16.74 3.53
C ILE A 13 -17.09 -18.06 4.31
N ASP A 14 -16.67 -18.02 5.59
CA ASP A 14 -16.82 -19.17 6.52
C ASP A 14 -16.18 -20.47 5.99
N GLY A 15 -15.00 -20.35 5.36
CA GLY A 15 -14.26 -21.46 4.80
C GLY A 15 -14.81 -22.00 3.47
N GLN A 16 -15.75 -21.30 2.83
CA GLN A 16 -16.40 -21.72 1.59
C GLN A 16 -16.24 -20.65 0.50
N LEU A 17 -16.04 -21.12 -0.74
CA LEU A 17 -16.19 -20.28 -1.92
C LEU A 17 -17.69 -20.16 -2.24
N VAL A 18 -18.21 -18.93 -2.33
CA VAL A 18 -19.63 -18.67 -2.51
C VAL A 18 -19.86 -17.54 -3.54
N PRO A 19 -20.95 -17.61 -4.32
CA PRO A 19 -21.28 -16.51 -5.23
C PRO A 19 -21.65 -15.24 -4.46
N GLY A 20 -21.46 -14.08 -5.11
CA GLY A 20 -21.87 -12.78 -4.56
C GLY A 20 -23.36 -12.52 -4.71
N GLY A 21 -24.01 -11.99 -3.66
CA GLY A 21 -25.42 -11.65 -3.65
C GLY A 21 -25.80 -10.53 -4.62
N ALA A 22 -24.86 -9.63 -4.97
CA ALA A 22 -25.03 -8.60 -6.01
C ALA A 22 -24.54 -9.06 -7.40
N GLY A 23 -24.34 -10.36 -7.63
CA GLY A 23 -23.88 -10.91 -8.89
C GLY A 23 -22.37 -10.76 -9.12
N HIS A 24 -21.97 -10.28 -10.28
CA HIS A 24 -20.57 -10.14 -10.67
C HIS A 24 -20.30 -8.77 -11.29
N TYR A 25 -19.04 -8.32 -11.22
CA TYR A 25 -18.56 -7.13 -11.92
C TYR A 25 -17.29 -7.46 -12.74
N PRO A 26 -17.01 -6.70 -13.83
CA PRO A 26 -15.89 -6.97 -14.71
C PRO A 26 -14.55 -6.63 -14.03
N ASN A 27 -13.55 -7.47 -14.27
CA ASN A 27 -12.14 -7.20 -13.99
C ASN A 27 -11.47 -6.76 -15.29
N ILE A 28 -10.81 -5.61 -15.30
CA ILE A 28 -10.29 -4.93 -16.49
C ILE A 28 -8.76 -4.97 -16.51
N ASN A 29 -8.18 -5.31 -17.66
CA ASN A 29 -6.75 -5.16 -17.88
C ASN A 29 -6.42 -3.69 -18.18
N PRO A 30 -5.63 -3.00 -17.33
CA PRO A 30 -5.33 -1.59 -17.53
C PRO A 30 -4.39 -1.31 -18.72
N ALA A 31 -3.65 -2.33 -19.21
CA ALA A 31 -2.76 -2.19 -20.36
C ALA A 31 -3.49 -2.32 -21.70
N THR A 32 -4.62 -3.04 -21.75
CA THR A 32 -5.36 -3.31 -23.00
C THR A 32 -6.80 -2.77 -22.98
N GLU A 33 -7.32 -2.37 -21.81
CA GLU A 33 -8.70 -1.97 -21.56
C GLU A 33 -9.72 -3.11 -21.81
N GLU A 34 -9.25 -4.34 -21.90
CA GLU A 34 -10.09 -5.53 -22.14
C GLU A 34 -10.59 -6.12 -20.83
N VAL A 35 -11.76 -6.73 -20.88
CA VAL A 35 -12.31 -7.51 -19.77
C VAL A 35 -11.53 -8.82 -19.67
N LEU A 36 -10.82 -9.02 -18.56
CA LEU A 36 -10.12 -10.27 -18.23
C LEU A 36 -11.11 -11.39 -17.88
N GLY A 37 -12.15 -11.02 -17.17
CA GLY A 37 -13.19 -11.89 -16.64
C GLY A 37 -14.01 -11.15 -15.60
N THR A 38 -14.55 -11.86 -14.60
CA THR A 38 -15.43 -11.28 -13.60
C THR A 38 -15.01 -11.64 -12.18
N ALA A 39 -15.49 -10.85 -11.22
CA ALA A 39 -15.38 -11.16 -9.80
C ALA A 39 -16.77 -11.13 -9.15
N ALA A 40 -17.00 -11.97 -8.17
CA ALA A 40 -18.21 -11.96 -7.38
C ALA A 40 -18.39 -10.61 -6.68
N ASN A 41 -19.61 -10.10 -6.66
CA ASN A 41 -19.98 -8.83 -6.06
C ASN A 41 -20.76 -9.06 -4.77
N ALA A 42 -20.10 -8.85 -3.63
CA ALA A 42 -20.76 -8.97 -2.34
C ALA A 42 -21.76 -7.85 -2.12
N ASP A 43 -22.93 -8.19 -1.58
CA ASP A 43 -23.88 -7.25 -1.02
C ASP A 43 -23.71 -7.07 0.49
N LEU A 44 -24.61 -6.31 1.12
CA LEU A 44 -24.60 -6.11 2.57
C LEU A 44 -24.94 -7.39 3.35
N THR A 45 -25.69 -8.32 2.75
CA THR A 45 -26.04 -9.63 3.36
C THR A 45 -24.80 -10.54 3.43
N ASP A 46 -24.01 -10.59 2.36
CA ASP A 46 -22.74 -11.31 2.32
C ASP A 46 -21.76 -10.74 3.33
N THR A 47 -21.70 -9.42 3.41
CA THR A 47 -20.86 -8.70 4.37
C THR A 47 -21.26 -9.03 5.81
N ASP A 48 -22.56 -9.06 6.10
CA ASP A 48 -23.10 -9.47 7.40
C ASP A 48 -22.71 -10.91 7.76
N ARG A 49 -22.83 -11.83 6.80
CA ARG A 49 -22.42 -13.24 6.95
C ARG A 49 -20.92 -13.36 7.25
N ALA A 50 -20.07 -12.60 6.53
CA ALA A 50 -18.63 -12.61 6.74
C ALA A 50 -18.25 -12.07 8.13
N ILE A 51 -18.87 -10.97 8.58
CA ILE A 51 -18.66 -10.42 9.93
C ILE A 51 -19.14 -11.42 10.99
N ALA A 52 -20.31 -12.04 10.81
CA ALA A 52 -20.86 -13.03 11.74
C ALA A 52 -19.96 -14.26 11.83
N ALA A 53 -19.42 -14.75 10.70
CA ALA A 53 -18.47 -15.86 10.66
C ALA A 53 -17.17 -15.53 11.40
N ALA A 54 -16.60 -14.33 11.15
CA ALA A 54 -15.40 -13.87 11.84
C ALA A 54 -15.62 -13.73 13.35
N ARG A 55 -16.75 -13.16 13.76
CA ARG A 55 -17.10 -13.02 15.19
C ARG A 55 -17.26 -14.37 15.89
N ARG A 56 -17.99 -15.29 15.28
CA ARG A 56 -18.17 -16.66 15.78
C ARG A 56 -16.84 -17.41 15.91
N ALA A 57 -15.99 -17.32 14.88
CA ALA A 57 -14.68 -17.98 14.89
C ALA A 57 -13.77 -17.43 15.99
N PHE A 58 -13.83 -16.14 16.27
CA PHE A 58 -13.08 -15.53 17.36
C PHE A 58 -13.60 -15.93 18.74
N ASP A 59 -14.92 -15.86 18.95
CA ASP A 59 -15.53 -16.05 20.28
C ASP A 59 -15.58 -17.52 20.72
N ALA A 60 -15.75 -18.46 19.78
CA ALA A 60 -15.99 -19.87 20.09
C ALA A 60 -14.85 -20.81 19.67
N GLY A 61 -13.85 -20.30 18.92
CA GLY A 61 -12.73 -21.09 18.41
C GLY A 61 -11.47 -20.97 19.27
N ASP A 62 -10.51 -21.87 19.05
CA ASP A 62 -9.21 -21.87 19.72
C ASP A 62 -8.18 -20.97 19.01
N TRP A 63 -8.56 -20.33 17.90
CA TRP A 63 -7.65 -19.53 17.06
C TRP A 63 -6.87 -18.47 17.85
N SER A 64 -7.56 -17.72 18.72
CA SER A 64 -6.93 -16.64 19.49
C SER A 64 -5.93 -17.14 20.55
N THR A 65 -6.03 -18.40 20.96
CA THR A 65 -5.22 -18.99 22.05
C THR A 65 -4.18 -19.99 21.57
N ASP A 66 -4.39 -20.68 20.42
CA ASP A 66 -3.47 -21.66 19.85
C ASP A 66 -2.45 -21.02 18.91
N THR A 67 -1.32 -20.59 19.46
CA THR A 67 -0.22 -20.00 18.67
C THR A 67 0.39 -20.99 17.67
N ALA A 68 0.47 -22.31 18.01
CA ALA A 68 1.05 -23.30 17.12
C ALA A 68 0.18 -23.51 15.89
N LEU A 69 -1.14 -23.50 16.03
CA LEU A 69 -2.08 -23.55 14.92
C LEU A 69 -1.89 -22.35 14.00
N ARG A 70 -1.84 -21.13 14.56
CA ARG A 70 -1.66 -19.90 13.77
C ARG A 70 -0.37 -19.91 12.94
N VAL A 71 0.74 -20.24 13.58
CA VAL A 71 2.06 -20.32 12.93
C VAL A 71 2.05 -21.34 11.79
N ARG A 72 1.49 -22.53 12.03
CA ARG A 72 1.36 -23.58 10.99
C ARG A 72 0.52 -23.06 9.81
N CYS A 73 -0.64 -22.48 10.06
CA CYS A 73 -1.53 -22.00 9.02
C CYS A 73 -0.94 -20.84 8.19
N ILE A 74 -0.22 -19.91 8.81
CA ILE A 74 0.46 -18.83 8.09
C ILE A 74 1.54 -19.40 7.17
N ARG A 75 2.33 -20.38 7.64
CA ARG A 75 3.34 -21.06 6.84
C ARG A 75 2.71 -21.84 5.69
N GLN A 76 1.59 -22.53 5.92
CA GLN A 76 0.83 -23.21 4.85
C GLN A 76 0.36 -22.23 3.77
N LEU A 77 -0.16 -21.06 4.16
CA LEU A 77 -0.55 -20.01 3.19
C LEU A 77 0.65 -19.50 2.39
N ARG A 78 1.78 -19.23 3.06
CA ARG A 78 3.03 -18.83 2.39
C ARG A 78 3.46 -19.87 1.35
N ASP A 79 3.48 -21.13 1.75
CA ASP A 79 3.94 -22.23 0.91
C ASP A 79 2.99 -22.44 -0.29
N ALA A 80 1.66 -22.42 -0.06
CA ALA A 80 0.67 -22.48 -1.12
C ALA A 80 0.81 -21.33 -2.14
N MET A 81 1.04 -20.11 -1.68
CA MET A 81 1.31 -18.98 -2.57
C MET A 81 2.63 -19.16 -3.35
N GLY A 82 3.66 -19.75 -2.72
CA GLY A 82 4.92 -20.08 -3.37
C GLY A 82 4.76 -21.13 -4.47
N ASP A 83 3.97 -22.16 -4.23
CA ASP A 83 3.67 -23.21 -5.21
C ASP A 83 2.87 -22.70 -6.42
N HIS A 84 2.07 -21.63 -6.24
CA HIS A 84 1.26 -20.98 -7.28
C HIS A 84 1.85 -19.67 -7.79
N LEU A 85 3.15 -19.43 -7.60
CA LEU A 85 3.81 -18.15 -7.83
C LEU A 85 3.61 -17.58 -9.24
N GLU A 86 3.70 -18.40 -10.30
CA GLU A 86 3.53 -17.90 -11.67
C GLU A 86 2.08 -17.54 -11.99
N GLU A 87 1.10 -18.25 -11.46
CA GLU A 87 -0.31 -17.89 -11.61
C GLU A 87 -0.60 -16.54 -10.93
N LEU A 88 -0.13 -16.37 -9.70
CA LEU A 88 -0.24 -15.10 -8.96
C LEU A 88 0.44 -13.95 -9.70
N ARG A 89 1.59 -14.22 -10.34
CA ARG A 89 2.33 -13.25 -11.14
C ARG A 89 1.53 -12.81 -12.38
N GLU A 90 0.97 -13.76 -13.11
CA GLU A 90 0.14 -13.49 -14.28
C GLU A 90 -1.09 -12.65 -13.89
N ILE A 91 -1.79 -13.01 -12.81
CA ILE A 91 -2.91 -12.23 -12.27
C ILE A 91 -2.46 -10.81 -11.94
N THR A 92 -1.36 -10.66 -11.21
CA THR A 92 -0.85 -9.34 -10.79
C THR A 92 -0.52 -8.45 -11.98
N MET A 93 0.16 -8.99 -13.00
CA MET A 93 0.47 -8.22 -14.20
C MET A 93 -0.79 -7.84 -14.99
N ALA A 94 -1.77 -8.72 -15.05
CA ALA A 94 -2.96 -8.52 -15.86
C ALA A 94 -3.96 -7.54 -15.24
N GLU A 95 -4.26 -7.63 -13.93
CA GLU A 95 -5.28 -6.78 -13.32
C GLU A 95 -4.70 -5.50 -12.69
N VAL A 96 -3.43 -5.53 -12.24
CA VAL A 96 -2.79 -4.35 -11.64
C VAL A 96 -2.02 -3.52 -12.68
N GLY A 97 -1.61 -4.14 -13.78
CA GLY A 97 -0.67 -3.53 -14.72
C GLY A 97 0.74 -3.39 -14.16
N ALA A 98 1.07 -4.15 -13.12
CA ALA A 98 2.37 -4.10 -12.48
C ALA A 98 3.46 -4.68 -13.38
N PRO A 99 4.57 -3.95 -13.63
CA PRO A 99 5.70 -4.49 -14.39
C PRO A 99 6.24 -5.79 -13.79
N ARG A 100 6.57 -6.75 -14.66
CA ARG A 100 7.05 -8.09 -14.26
C ARG A 100 8.18 -8.05 -13.23
N MET A 101 9.12 -7.09 -13.36
CA MET A 101 10.22 -6.95 -12.41
C MET A 101 9.75 -6.67 -10.98
N LEU A 102 8.63 -5.98 -10.79
CA LEU A 102 8.09 -5.69 -9.46
C LEU A 102 7.42 -6.92 -8.82
N THR A 103 6.99 -7.88 -9.62
CA THR A 103 6.43 -9.14 -9.09
C THR A 103 7.52 -10.03 -8.47
N ALA A 104 8.78 -9.88 -8.89
CA ALA A 104 9.93 -10.51 -8.24
C ALA A 104 10.39 -9.78 -6.95
N ALA A 105 9.68 -8.74 -6.54
CA ALA A 105 9.98 -7.92 -5.36
C ALA A 105 8.69 -7.53 -4.62
N ALA A 106 8.38 -6.22 -4.56
CA ALA A 106 7.35 -5.65 -3.71
C ALA A 106 5.90 -6.05 -4.08
N GLN A 107 5.62 -6.46 -5.32
CA GLN A 107 4.26 -6.82 -5.72
C GLN A 107 3.85 -8.23 -5.29
N LEU A 108 4.81 -9.18 -5.18
CA LEU A 108 4.46 -10.59 -4.94
C LEU A 108 5.48 -11.36 -4.09
N GLU A 109 6.72 -11.58 -4.58
CA GLU A 109 7.67 -12.50 -3.90
C GLU A 109 8.09 -12.00 -2.52
N GLY A 110 8.36 -10.70 -2.37
CA GLY A 110 8.66 -10.10 -1.07
C GLY A 110 7.54 -10.29 -0.06
N PRO A 111 6.30 -9.86 -0.36
CA PRO A 111 5.14 -10.07 0.52
C PRO A 111 4.87 -11.52 0.93
N ILE A 112 5.09 -12.49 0.02
CA ILE A 112 4.98 -13.93 0.36
C ILE A 112 6.04 -14.30 1.39
N ALA A 113 7.29 -13.88 1.18
CA ALA A 113 8.38 -14.13 2.13
C ALA A 113 8.13 -13.47 3.51
N ASP A 114 7.52 -12.29 3.53
CA ASP A 114 7.20 -11.52 4.74
C ASP A 114 6.19 -12.24 5.67
N LEU A 115 5.41 -13.19 5.16
CA LEU A 115 4.54 -14.04 5.99
C LEU A 115 5.34 -14.85 7.01
N GLU A 116 6.58 -15.28 6.68
CA GLU A 116 7.45 -15.95 7.65
C GLU A 116 7.83 -15.04 8.82
N PHE A 117 8.04 -13.74 8.57
CA PHE A 117 8.30 -12.80 9.66
C PHE A 117 7.13 -12.75 10.65
N SER A 118 5.89 -12.71 10.15
CA SER A 118 4.69 -12.75 10.98
C SER A 118 4.57 -14.06 11.79
N ALA A 119 4.83 -15.21 11.14
CA ALA A 119 4.79 -16.52 11.78
C ALA A 119 5.89 -16.65 12.86
N ALA A 120 7.13 -16.32 12.53
CA ALA A 120 8.27 -16.37 13.45
C ALA A 120 8.11 -15.40 14.62
N THR A 121 7.54 -14.22 14.38
CA THR A 121 7.24 -13.26 15.43
C THR A 121 6.22 -13.84 16.41
N ALA A 122 5.11 -14.42 15.93
CA ALA A 122 4.11 -15.04 16.78
C ALA A 122 4.67 -16.21 17.61
N GLU A 123 5.52 -17.04 16.99
CA GLU A 123 6.15 -18.20 17.62
C GLU A 123 7.06 -17.80 18.80
N ASN A 124 7.79 -16.69 18.65
CA ASN A 124 8.76 -16.22 19.63
C ASN A 124 8.23 -15.10 20.54
N TYR A 125 6.98 -14.68 20.38
CA TYR A 125 6.42 -13.54 21.10
C TYR A 125 6.11 -13.90 22.56
N SER A 126 6.44 -12.99 23.47
CA SER A 126 6.12 -13.15 24.90
C SER A 126 4.68 -12.79 25.19
N TRP A 127 3.74 -13.72 24.87
CA TRP A 127 2.31 -13.52 25.10
C TRP A 127 1.95 -13.31 26.57
N ARG A 128 2.75 -13.88 27.49
CA ARG A 128 2.56 -13.75 28.93
C ARG A 128 3.89 -13.45 29.62
N THR A 129 3.96 -12.35 30.39
CA THR A 129 5.14 -11.93 31.13
C THR A 129 4.81 -11.82 32.61
N ASP A 130 5.49 -12.61 33.47
CA ASP A 130 5.41 -12.44 34.92
C ASP A 130 6.22 -11.21 35.35
N LEU A 131 5.54 -10.19 35.85
CA LEU A 131 6.17 -8.96 36.35
C LEU A 131 6.56 -9.09 37.85
N GLY A 132 6.42 -10.26 38.43
CA GLY A 132 6.77 -10.54 39.82
C GLY A 132 5.87 -9.85 40.85
N VAL A 133 6.32 -9.89 42.09
CA VAL A 133 5.60 -9.30 43.23
C VAL A 133 6.11 -7.87 43.47
N ALA A 134 5.16 -6.95 43.62
CA ALA A 134 5.42 -5.59 44.07
C ALA A 134 4.38 -5.20 45.16
N ALA A 135 4.60 -4.09 45.83
CA ALA A 135 3.69 -3.58 46.87
C ALA A 135 3.24 -2.14 46.54
N PRO A 136 2.50 -1.91 45.43
CA PRO A 136 1.95 -0.59 45.15
C PRO A 136 1.01 -0.18 46.27
N MET A 137 1.18 1.03 46.77
CA MET A 137 0.42 1.56 47.92
C MET A 137 0.45 0.66 49.17
N GLY A 138 1.55 -0.09 49.36
CA GLY A 138 1.74 -0.99 50.51
C GLY A 138 1.04 -2.35 50.39
N ILE A 139 0.32 -2.64 49.33
CA ILE A 139 -0.40 -3.90 49.10
C ILE A 139 0.45 -4.86 48.28
N LYS A 140 0.78 -6.02 48.84
CA LYS A 140 1.56 -7.06 48.17
C LYS A 140 0.74 -7.72 47.07
N THR A 141 1.17 -7.52 45.82
CA THR A 141 0.44 -7.96 44.60
C THR A 141 1.38 -8.65 43.64
N ARG A 142 1.01 -9.85 43.13
CA ARG A 142 1.65 -10.49 41.98
C ARG A 142 1.06 -9.96 40.68
N ARG A 143 1.88 -9.58 39.73
CA ARG A 143 1.43 -8.94 38.50
C ARG A 143 1.85 -9.79 37.31
N THR A 144 0.96 -9.93 36.34
CA THR A 144 1.23 -10.59 35.04
C THR A 144 0.72 -9.67 33.93
N LEU A 145 1.54 -9.46 32.93
CA LEU A 145 1.14 -8.83 31.67
C LEU A 145 0.72 -9.93 30.69
N VAL A 146 -0.51 -9.85 30.19
CA VAL A 146 -1.02 -10.74 29.15
C VAL A 146 -1.29 -9.90 27.90
N ARG A 147 -0.87 -10.41 26.76
CA ARG A 147 -1.14 -9.82 25.43
C ARG A 147 -2.11 -10.71 24.70
N GLU A 148 -3.19 -10.11 24.21
CA GLU A 148 -4.32 -10.84 23.62
C GLU A 148 -4.65 -10.26 22.25
N ALA A 149 -5.32 -11.06 21.41
CA ALA A 149 -5.90 -10.60 20.16
C ALA A 149 -6.92 -9.49 20.38
N VAL A 150 -7.06 -8.59 19.42
CA VAL A 150 -8.03 -7.48 19.49
C VAL A 150 -9.45 -7.96 19.28
N GLY A 151 -9.63 -8.95 18.38
CA GLY A 151 -10.94 -9.46 18.00
C GLY A 151 -11.07 -9.63 16.48
N VAL A 152 -12.16 -9.12 15.92
CA VAL A 152 -12.44 -9.10 14.47
C VAL A 152 -11.81 -7.88 13.83
N VAL A 153 -10.99 -8.08 12.81
CA VAL A 153 -10.32 -7.02 12.06
C VAL A 153 -10.96 -6.90 10.67
N ALA A 154 -11.49 -5.73 10.33
CA ALA A 154 -11.83 -5.37 8.96
C ALA A 154 -10.55 -4.84 8.27
N ALA A 155 -10.04 -5.59 7.31
CA ALA A 155 -8.91 -5.21 6.47
C ALA A 155 -9.43 -4.66 5.14
N ILE A 156 -9.22 -3.36 4.87
CA ILE A 156 -9.68 -2.71 3.64
C ILE A 156 -8.46 -2.22 2.89
N THR A 157 -8.24 -2.73 1.67
CA THR A 157 -6.99 -2.59 0.94
C THR A 157 -7.16 -1.90 -0.41
N PRO A 158 -6.14 -1.18 -0.89
CA PRO A 158 -6.13 -0.51 -2.18
C PRO A 158 -5.66 -1.46 -3.32
N TRP A 159 -5.64 -0.91 -4.51
CA TRP A 159 -5.36 -1.63 -5.76
C TRP A 159 -3.88 -1.59 -6.21
N ASN A 160 -3.04 -0.72 -5.65
CA ASN A 160 -1.71 -0.44 -6.22
C ASN A 160 -0.64 -1.51 -5.92
N PHE A 161 -0.65 -2.11 -4.73
CA PHE A 161 0.20 -3.22 -4.32
C PHE A 161 -0.67 -4.28 -3.60
N PRO A 162 -1.60 -4.95 -4.32
CA PRO A 162 -2.65 -5.74 -3.67
C PRO A 162 -2.12 -6.87 -2.81
N HIS A 163 -1.19 -7.71 -3.30
CA HIS A 163 -0.64 -8.78 -2.47
C HIS A 163 0.15 -8.24 -1.28
N GLN A 164 0.98 -7.22 -1.48
CA GLN A 164 1.75 -6.62 -0.38
C GLN A 164 0.84 -6.13 0.74
N ILE A 165 -0.19 -5.35 0.39
CA ILE A 165 -1.03 -4.71 1.40
C ILE A 165 -2.05 -5.70 1.98
N ASN A 166 -2.57 -6.64 1.19
CA ASN A 166 -3.40 -7.72 1.72
C ASN A 166 -2.63 -8.52 2.78
N LEU A 167 -1.42 -8.97 2.46
CA LEU A 167 -0.61 -9.80 3.35
C LEU A 167 -0.07 -9.02 4.54
N ALA A 168 0.28 -7.74 4.39
CA ALA A 168 0.68 -6.85 5.48
C ALA A 168 -0.42 -6.67 6.53
N LYS A 169 -1.70 -6.83 6.15
CA LYS A 169 -2.83 -6.78 7.09
C LYS A 169 -3.21 -8.16 7.59
N ILE A 170 -3.28 -9.16 6.72
CA ILE A 170 -3.67 -10.53 7.09
C ILE A 170 -2.60 -11.19 7.97
N GLY A 171 -1.33 -11.14 7.57
CA GLY A 171 -0.24 -11.82 8.27
C GLY A 171 -0.16 -11.46 9.75
N PRO A 172 0.06 -10.19 10.13
CA PRO A 172 0.12 -9.78 11.53
C PRO A 172 -1.20 -9.98 12.27
N ALA A 173 -2.36 -9.77 11.61
CA ALA A 173 -3.66 -9.97 12.26
C ALA A 173 -3.87 -11.44 12.65
N LEU A 174 -3.58 -12.36 11.73
CA LEU A 174 -3.65 -13.80 11.98
C LEU A 174 -2.61 -14.24 13.03
N ALA A 175 -1.38 -13.75 12.92
CA ALA A 175 -0.30 -14.03 13.86
C ALA A 175 -0.66 -13.63 15.29
N ALA A 176 -1.31 -12.48 15.46
CA ALA A 176 -1.79 -11.98 16.75
C ALA A 176 -3.04 -12.71 17.28
N GLY A 177 -3.66 -13.61 16.50
CA GLY A 177 -4.84 -14.40 16.89
C GLY A 177 -6.17 -13.72 16.59
N ASN A 178 -6.18 -12.68 15.74
CA ASN A 178 -7.42 -12.05 15.29
C ASN A 178 -8.07 -12.86 14.15
N THR A 179 -9.36 -12.65 13.96
CA THR A 179 -10.07 -13.04 12.75
C THR A 179 -10.20 -11.85 11.82
N VAL A 180 -10.31 -12.10 10.51
CA VAL A 180 -10.22 -11.05 9.49
C VAL A 180 -11.37 -11.13 8.50
N VAL A 181 -11.92 -9.96 8.14
CA VAL A 181 -12.74 -9.77 6.94
C VAL A 181 -11.95 -8.83 6.02
N LEU A 182 -11.44 -9.38 4.92
CA LEU A 182 -10.70 -8.64 3.90
C LEU A 182 -11.65 -8.11 2.82
N LYS A 183 -11.63 -6.79 2.60
CA LYS A 183 -12.26 -6.15 1.44
C LYS A 183 -11.19 -5.50 0.56
N PRO A 184 -10.84 -6.10 -0.58
CA PRO A 184 -9.91 -5.50 -1.54
C PRO A 184 -10.57 -4.34 -2.30
N ALA A 185 -9.74 -3.56 -3.00
CA ALA A 185 -10.24 -2.60 -3.98
C ALA A 185 -10.95 -3.32 -5.13
N PRO A 186 -12.01 -2.71 -5.70
CA PRO A 186 -12.73 -3.31 -6.82
C PRO A 186 -11.92 -3.43 -8.10
N ASP A 187 -10.87 -2.62 -8.25
CA ASP A 187 -9.99 -2.65 -9.43
C ASP A 187 -9.02 -3.86 -9.45
N THR A 188 -8.86 -4.58 -8.31
CA THR A 188 -7.93 -5.73 -8.18
C THR A 188 -8.55 -6.86 -7.35
N PRO A 189 -9.69 -7.41 -7.78
CA PRO A 189 -10.41 -8.41 -7.00
C PRO A 189 -9.72 -9.77 -6.98
N TRP A 190 -9.09 -10.19 -8.08
CA TRP A 190 -8.52 -11.54 -8.20
C TRP A 190 -7.28 -11.75 -7.35
N CYS A 191 -6.45 -10.71 -7.14
CA CYS A 191 -5.32 -10.77 -6.20
C CYS A 191 -5.75 -11.04 -4.75
N ALA A 192 -7.01 -10.79 -4.40
CA ALA A 192 -7.54 -11.16 -3.09
C ALA A 192 -8.34 -12.48 -3.14
N ALA A 193 -9.17 -12.67 -4.16
CA ALA A 193 -10.04 -13.84 -4.28
C ALA A 193 -9.24 -15.15 -4.35
N ILE A 194 -8.10 -15.14 -5.07
CA ILE A 194 -7.23 -16.32 -5.16
C ILE A 194 -6.66 -16.75 -3.80
N LEU A 195 -6.50 -15.83 -2.84
CA LEU A 195 -6.12 -16.20 -1.49
C LEU A 195 -7.18 -17.07 -0.83
N GLY A 196 -8.47 -16.80 -1.09
CA GLY A 196 -9.58 -17.65 -0.61
C GLY A 196 -9.54 -19.06 -1.21
N GLU A 197 -9.25 -19.16 -2.51
CA GLU A 197 -9.08 -20.45 -3.20
C GLU A 197 -7.92 -21.24 -2.58
N LEU A 198 -6.75 -20.63 -2.43
CA LEU A 198 -5.57 -21.26 -1.85
C LEU A 198 -5.78 -21.65 -0.37
N ILE A 199 -6.49 -20.85 0.40
CA ILE A 199 -6.79 -21.15 1.80
C ILE A 199 -7.71 -22.35 1.91
N ALA A 200 -8.76 -22.40 1.08
CA ALA A 200 -9.71 -23.52 1.08
C ALA A 200 -9.06 -24.85 0.73
N GLU A 201 -8.07 -24.85 -0.18
CA GLU A 201 -7.49 -26.08 -0.72
C GLU A 201 -6.21 -26.52 0.00
N HIS A 202 -5.43 -25.60 0.56
CA HIS A 202 -4.05 -25.86 0.99
C HIS A 202 -3.74 -25.52 2.45
N THR A 203 -4.70 -25.05 3.23
CA THR A 203 -4.43 -24.66 4.62
C THR A 203 -5.41 -25.24 5.63
N ASP A 204 -4.97 -25.31 6.89
CA ASP A 204 -5.81 -25.69 8.03
C ASP A 204 -6.46 -24.45 8.70
N ILE A 205 -6.51 -23.29 8.04
CA ILE A 205 -7.17 -22.09 8.58
C ILE A 205 -8.64 -22.42 8.86
N PRO A 206 -9.11 -22.33 10.12
CA PRO A 206 -10.48 -22.70 10.47
C PRO A 206 -11.51 -21.80 9.76
N PRO A 207 -12.71 -22.36 9.43
CA PRO A 207 -13.81 -21.57 8.91
C PRO A 207 -14.10 -20.31 9.71
N GLY A 208 -14.30 -19.17 9.02
CA GLY A 208 -14.57 -17.87 9.60
C GLY A 208 -13.33 -17.10 10.07
N VAL A 209 -12.17 -17.72 10.24
CA VAL A 209 -10.94 -17.01 10.68
C VAL A 209 -10.50 -15.96 9.66
N LEU A 210 -10.57 -16.28 8.37
CA LEU A 210 -10.40 -15.32 7.28
C LEU A 210 -11.60 -15.37 6.36
N ASN A 211 -12.11 -14.21 5.98
CA ASN A 211 -13.18 -14.04 5.00
C ASN A 211 -12.77 -12.98 3.99
N ILE A 212 -13.12 -13.15 2.72
CA ILE A 212 -12.77 -12.23 1.63
C ILE A 212 -14.04 -11.86 0.88
N VAL A 213 -14.35 -10.56 0.87
CA VAL A 213 -15.55 -9.99 0.25
C VAL A 213 -15.16 -8.97 -0.82
N THR A 214 -15.10 -9.41 -2.07
CA THR A 214 -14.93 -8.52 -3.22
C THR A 214 -16.21 -7.76 -3.50
N SER A 215 -16.15 -6.46 -3.73
CA SER A 215 -17.33 -5.65 -4.07
C SER A 215 -16.94 -4.32 -4.69
N ASP A 216 -17.71 -3.86 -5.68
CA ASP A 216 -17.63 -2.51 -6.24
C ASP A 216 -18.53 -1.51 -5.47
N ASP A 217 -19.37 -1.98 -4.55
CA ASP A 217 -20.17 -1.12 -3.69
C ASP A 217 -19.38 -0.61 -2.48
N HIS A 218 -19.29 0.71 -2.35
CA HIS A 218 -18.68 1.36 -1.21
C HIS A 218 -19.44 1.13 0.11
N ALA A 219 -20.72 0.77 0.07
CA ALA A 219 -21.52 0.47 1.25
C ALA A 219 -20.98 -0.72 2.04
N VAL A 220 -20.37 -1.71 1.38
CA VAL A 220 -19.68 -2.85 2.01
C VAL A 220 -18.52 -2.36 2.91
N GLY A 221 -17.67 -1.45 2.41
CA GLY A 221 -16.60 -0.87 3.21
C GLY A 221 -17.10 0.01 4.36
N ALA A 222 -18.19 0.73 4.15
CA ALA A 222 -18.82 1.54 5.20
C ALA A 222 -19.41 0.65 6.32
N MET A 223 -20.07 -0.45 5.97
CA MET A 223 -20.58 -1.43 6.92
C MET A 223 -19.44 -2.04 7.76
N LEU A 224 -18.36 -2.52 7.12
CA LEU A 224 -17.19 -3.05 7.82
C LEU A 224 -16.60 -2.02 8.81
N SER A 225 -16.62 -0.74 8.46
CA SER A 225 -16.08 0.32 9.30
C SER A 225 -16.95 0.69 10.48
N SER A 226 -18.27 0.49 10.40
CA SER A 226 -19.25 0.92 11.41
C SER A 226 -19.82 -0.23 12.26
N ASP A 227 -19.79 -1.48 11.79
CA ASP A 227 -20.42 -2.62 12.46
C ASP A 227 -19.82 -2.85 13.88
N PRO A 228 -20.65 -2.94 14.93
CA PRO A 228 -20.17 -3.09 16.31
C PRO A 228 -19.48 -4.44 16.60
N ARG A 229 -19.64 -5.46 15.76
CA ARG A 229 -18.97 -6.76 15.86
C ARG A 229 -17.52 -6.72 15.37
N VAL A 230 -17.13 -5.65 14.67
CA VAL A 230 -15.75 -5.39 14.23
C VAL A 230 -15.03 -4.58 15.30
N ASP A 231 -13.93 -5.11 15.83
CA ASP A 231 -13.15 -4.49 16.91
C ASP A 231 -12.07 -3.53 16.40
N MET A 232 -11.58 -3.76 15.18
CA MET A 232 -10.54 -2.93 14.55
C MET A 232 -10.77 -2.79 13.06
N VAL A 233 -10.52 -1.59 12.52
CA VAL A 233 -10.39 -1.37 11.08
C VAL A 233 -8.93 -1.09 10.74
N SER A 234 -8.37 -1.87 9.83
CA SER A 234 -7.07 -1.63 9.20
C SER A 234 -7.30 -1.20 7.77
N PHE A 235 -7.12 0.09 7.48
CA PHE A 235 -7.42 0.71 6.20
C PHE A 235 -6.15 1.26 5.54
N THR A 236 -5.95 0.95 4.26
CA THR A 236 -4.99 1.64 3.39
C THR A 236 -5.72 2.22 2.19
N GLY A 237 -5.50 3.52 1.91
CA GLY A 237 -6.14 4.20 0.79
C GLY A 237 -6.08 5.71 0.85
N SER A 238 -7.06 6.40 0.25
CA SER A 238 -7.05 7.87 0.21
C SER A 238 -7.30 8.50 1.58
N THR A 239 -6.68 9.67 1.81
CA THR A 239 -6.89 10.46 3.04
C THR A 239 -8.36 10.82 3.26
N ALA A 240 -9.11 11.08 2.20
CA ALA A 240 -10.55 11.39 2.30
C ALA A 240 -11.34 10.19 2.86
N THR A 241 -11.09 9.00 2.33
CA THR A 241 -11.70 7.75 2.82
C THR A 241 -11.24 7.41 4.23
N GLY A 242 -9.95 7.60 4.55
CA GLY A 242 -9.42 7.38 5.90
C GLY A 242 -10.13 8.22 6.97
N ARG A 243 -10.45 9.48 6.66
CA ARG A 243 -11.27 10.33 7.56
C ARG A 243 -12.68 9.75 7.77
N ALA A 244 -13.31 9.25 6.70
CA ALA A 244 -14.64 8.63 6.80
C ALA A 244 -14.61 7.35 7.63
N VAL A 245 -13.60 6.48 7.44
CA VAL A 245 -13.37 5.27 8.24
C VAL A 245 -13.18 5.59 9.71
N MET A 246 -12.33 6.58 10.02
CA MET A 246 -12.11 7.02 11.41
C MET A 246 -13.40 7.51 12.07
N ALA A 247 -14.19 8.30 11.35
CA ALA A 247 -15.48 8.79 11.84
C ALA A 247 -16.49 7.65 12.04
N ALA A 248 -16.56 6.68 11.13
CA ALA A 248 -17.45 5.52 11.22
C ALA A 248 -17.10 4.59 12.40
N GLY A 249 -15.82 4.50 12.78
CA GLY A 249 -15.36 3.74 13.93
C GLY A 249 -15.63 4.38 15.29
N ALA A 250 -15.86 5.69 15.35
CA ALA A 250 -15.97 6.46 16.59
C ALA A 250 -17.13 6.03 17.51
N PRO A 251 -18.35 5.69 17.03
CA PRO A 251 -19.47 5.31 17.89
C PRO A 251 -19.21 4.09 18.79
N THR A 252 -18.33 3.17 18.34
CA THR A 252 -17.96 1.97 19.12
C THR A 252 -16.56 2.06 19.72
N ILE A 253 -15.86 3.19 19.54
CA ILE A 253 -14.47 3.43 20.00
C ILE A 253 -13.53 2.32 19.49
N LYS A 254 -13.80 1.77 18.30
CA LYS A 254 -12.99 0.70 17.73
C LYS A 254 -11.58 1.20 17.38
N LYS A 255 -10.63 0.31 17.42
CA LYS A 255 -9.27 0.62 16.95
C LYS A 255 -9.29 0.91 15.46
N VAL A 256 -8.59 1.97 15.04
CA VAL A 256 -8.45 2.33 13.65
C VAL A 256 -6.97 2.52 13.34
N PHE A 257 -6.47 1.71 12.42
CA PHE A 257 -5.18 1.88 11.78
C PHE A 257 -5.41 2.47 10.39
N LEU A 258 -4.68 3.54 10.05
CA LEU A 258 -4.79 4.22 8.77
C LEU A 258 -3.39 4.36 8.15
N GLU A 259 -3.24 3.83 6.94
CA GLU A 259 -2.12 4.09 6.03
C GLU A 259 -2.69 4.82 4.82
N LEU A 260 -2.29 6.07 4.63
CA LEU A 260 -2.93 6.99 3.69
C LEU A 260 -1.92 7.58 2.71
N GLY A 261 -2.35 8.58 1.95
CA GLY A 261 -1.56 9.22 0.92
C GLY A 261 -0.33 9.97 1.40
N GLY A 262 0.54 10.32 0.46
CA GLY A 262 1.76 11.07 0.67
C GLY A 262 2.06 12.05 -0.46
N LYS A 263 2.88 13.06 -0.14
CA LYS A 263 3.53 13.95 -1.12
C LYS A 263 4.99 14.11 -0.69
N SER A 264 5.67 12.98 -0.65
CA SER A 264 6.99 12.83 -0.03
C SER A 264 8.07 13.60 -0.79
N ALA A 265 9.06 14.11 -0.05
CA ALA A 265 10.14 14.90 -0.60
C ALA A 265 11.41 14.08 -0.76
N PHE A 266 12.09 14.28 -1.89
CA PHE A 266 13.44 13.81 -2.17
C PHE A 266 14.38 15.03 -2.09
N LEU A 267 15.16 15.12 -1.03
CA LEU A 267 16.09 16.23 -0.78
C LEU A 267 17.46 15.90 -1.35
N VAL A 268 17.99 16.77 -2.18
CA VAL A 268 19.36 16.71 -2.68
C VAL A 268 20.12 17.85 -2.06
N LEU A 269 21.15 17.57 -1.25
CA LEU A 269 21.99 18.62 -0.65
C LEU A 269 23.07 19.04 -1.64
N ASP A 270 23.72 20.18 -1.39
CA ASP A 270 24.63 20.83 -2.34
C ASP A 270 25.96 20.09 -2.59
N ASP A 271 26.29 19.14 -1.71
CA ASP A 271 27.45 18.25 -1.81
C ASP A 271 27.16 16.87 -2.46
N ALA A 272 25.89 16.59 -2.76
CA ALA A 272 25.48 15.29 -3.33
C ALA A 272 25.92 15.13 -4.80
N ASP A 273 26.07 13.89 -5.24
CA ASP A 273 26.09 13.59 -6.69
C ASP A 273 24.70 13.91 -7.27
N LEU A 274 24.58 15.10 -7.82
CA LEU A 274 23.32 15.65 -8.32
C LEU A 274 22.70 14.75 -9.40
N ALA A 275 23.52 14.28 -10.34
CA ALA A 275 23.03 13.49 -11.47
C ALA A 275 22.48 12.14 -10.99
N ALA A 276 23.20 11.44 -10.12
CA ALA A 276 22.76 10.17 -9.53
C ALA A 276 21.50 10.34 -8.69
N ALA A 277 21.45 11.36 -7.83
CA ALA A 277 20.31 11.63 -6.97
C ALA A 277 19.05 11.97 -7.77
N CYS A 278 19.15 12.87 -8.77
CA CYS A 278 18.01 13.26 -9.61
C CYS A 278 17.52 12.11 -10.50
N SER A 279 18.44 11.29 -11.03
CA SER A 279 18.10 10.09 -11.78
C SER A 279 17.35 9.08 -10.90
N MET A 280 17.78 8.86 -9.66
CA MET A 280 17.09 7.98 -8.72
C MET A 280 15.70 8.50 -8.36
N ALA A 281 15.53 9.80 -8.11
CA ALA A 281 14.24 10.40 -7.85
C ALA A 281 13.26 10.22 -9.03
N ALA A 282 13.73 10.47 -10.25
CA ALA A 282 12.97 10.31 -11.48
C ALA A 282 12.60 8.84 -11.74
N PHE A 283 13.56 7.91 -11.59
CA PHE A 283 13.30 6.48 -11.68
C PHE A 283 12.23 6.03 -10.69
N THR A 284 12.40 6.39 -9.41
CA THR A 284 11.46 6.01 -8.34
C THR A 284 10.06 6.56 -8.60
N ALA A 285 9.93 7.81 -9.05
CA ALA A 285 8.65 8.42 -9.40
C ALA A 285 7.97 7.79 -10.64
N SER A 286 8.72 7.04 -11.45
CA SER A 286 8.23 6.37 -12.67
C SER A 286 7.88 4.89 -12.43
N VAL A 287 8.48 4.25 -11.42
CA VAL A 287 8.21 2.84 -11.09
C VAL A 287 6.72 2.64 -10.85
N HIS A 288 6.15 1.59 -11.46
CA HIS A 288 4.72 1.28 -11.36
C HIS A 288 3.82 2.48 -11.69
N ALA A 289 4.23 3.29 -12.68
CA ALA A 289 3.55 4.52 -13.09
C ALA A 289 3.30 5.48 -11.90
N GLY A 290 4.19 5.54 -10.91
CA GLY A 290 4.08 6.43 -9.77
C GLY A 290 2.98 6.09 -8.76
N GLN A 291 2.43 4.87 -8.81
CA GLN A 291 1.29 4.44 -8.00
C GLN A 291 1.70 3.86 -6.64
N GLY A 292 2.60 4.53 -5.93
CA GLY A 292 3.05 4.16 -4.59
C GLY A 292 2.88 5.29 -3.57
N CYS A 293 2.28 4.99 -2.43
CA CYS A 293 2.03 5.97 -1.37
C CYS A 293 3.32 6.60 -0.81
N ALA A 294 4.41 5.81 -0.69
CA ALA A 294 5.70 6.25 -0.16
C ALA A 294 6.63 6.87 -1.21
N ILE A 295 6.26 6.86 -2.49
CA ILE A 295 7.09 7.43 -3.56
C ILE A 295 7.30 8.93 -3.34
N THR A 296 8.57 9.35 -3.46
CA THR A 296 8.95 10.77 -3.37
C THR A 296 8.67 11.46 -4.70
N THR A 297 7.71 12.38 -4.71
CA THR A 297 7.23 13.07 -5.91
C THR A 297 7.49 14.58 -5.90
N ARG A 298 8.19 15.09 -4.86
CA ARG A 298 8.80 16.43 -4.82
C ARG A 298 10.31 16.28 -4.79
N LEU A 299 10.98 16.67 -5.86
CA LEU A 299 12.44 16.75 -5.95
C LEU A 299 12.90 18.14 -5.51
N VAL A 300 13.51 18.22 -4.33
CA VAL A 300 13.92 19.48 -3.70
C VAL A 300 15.44 19.61 -3.81
N VAL A 301 15.92 20.58 -4.60
CA VAL A 301 17.31 20.69 -5.05
C VAL A 301 17.89 22.06 -4.76
N PRO A 302 19.24 22.21 -4.64
CA PRO A 302 19.85 23.51 -4.46
C PRO A 302 19.48 24.45 -5.63
N ARG A 303 19.12 25.70 -5.32
CA ARG A 303 18.75 26.70 -6.35
C ARG A 303 19.81 26.88 -7.42
N ALA A 304 21.07 26.86 -7.03
CA ALA A 304 22.20 27.01 -7.97
C ALA A 304 22.28 25.89 -9.02
N HIS A 305 21.66 24.72 -8.75
CA HIS A 305 21.69 23.54 -9.60
C HIS A 305 20.29 23.15 -10.13
N TYR A 306 19.31 24.04 -10.03
CA TYR A 306 17.91 23.74 -10.37
C TYR A 306 17.73 23.24 -11.81
N ASP A 307 18.30 23.97 -12.78
CA ASP A 307 18.15 23.62 -14.21
C ASP A 307 18.88 22.30 -14.55
N GLU A 308 20.06 22.08 -13.96
CA GLU A 308 20.82 20.84 -14.12
C GLU A 308 20.06 19.65 -13.54
N ALA A 309 19.48 19.81 -12.35
CA ALA A 309 18.67 18.79 -11.69
C ALA A 309 17.41 18.43 -12.51
N ALA A 310 16.71 19.45 -13.02
CA ALA A 310 15.54 19.28 -13.86
C ALA A 310 15.90 18.52 -15.16
N ALA A 311 17.02 18.88 -15.78
CA ALA A 311 17.50 18.21 -17.00
C ALA A 311 17.88 16.74 -16.73
N ALA A 312 18.57 16.44 -15.64
CA ALA A 312 18.94 15.07 -15.24
C ALA A 312 17.70 14.20 -14.96
N ALA A 313 16.73 14.74 -14.23
CA ALA A 313 15.47 14.05 -13.97
C ALA A 313 14.68 13.79 -15.27
N ALA A 314 14.57 14.80 -16.14
CA ALA A 314 13.88 14.68 -17.42
C ALA A 314 14.55 13.66 -18.35
N ALA A 315 15.88 13.67 -18.44
CA ALA A 315 16.63 12.70 -19.25
C ALA A 315 16.36 11.26 -18.80
N THR A 316 16.28 11.03 -17.49
CA THR A 316 15.94 9.71 -16.92
C THR A 316 14.52 9.31 -17.29
N MET A 317 13.53 10.19 -17.07
CA MET A 317 12.13 9.90 -17.35
C MET A 317 11.85 9.65 -18.83
N LEU A 318 12.52 10.38 -19.75
CA LEU A 318 12.43 10.15 -21.20
C LEU A 318 12.89 8.74 -21.61
N GLY A 319 13.82 8.14 -20.86
CA GLY A 319 14.25 6.76 -21.04
C GLY A 319 13.28 5.70 -20.53
N LEU A 320 12.31 6.08 -19.68
CA LEU A 320 11.38 5.17 -19.01
C LEU A 320 10.00 5.20 -19.70
N LYS A 321 9.95 4.82 -20.96
CA LYS A 321 8.70 4.82 -21.72
C LYS A 321 7.67 3.89 -21.09
N PRO A 322 6.40 4.34 -20.97
CA PRO A 322 5.30 3.47 -20.57
C PRO A 322 5.13 2.31 -21.54
N GLY A 323 4.81 1.13 -21.03
CA GLY A 323 4.71 -0.04 -21.88
C GLY A 323 4.01 -1.24 -21.24
N ASP A 324 3.90 -2.31 -22.04
CA ASP A 324 3.33 -3.59 -21.64
C ASP A 324 4.02 -4.13 -20.38
N PRO A 325 3.30 -4.33 -19.26
CA PRO A 325 3.87 -4.78 -17.99
C PRO A 325 4.48 -6.18 -18.05
N THR A 326 4.08 -7.00 -19.03
CA THR A 326 4.60 -8.37 -19.21
C THR A 326 5.99 -8.40 -19.86
N LYS A 327 6.41 -7.32 -20.50
CA LYS A 327 7.71 -7.27 -21.22
C LYS A 327 8.87 -7.08 -20.25
N PRO A 328 9.97 -7.81 -20.47
CA PRO A 328 11.21 -7.56 -19.73
C PRO A 328 11.68 -6.12 -19.94
N GLY A 329 12.08 -5.46 -18.85
CA GLY A 329 12.59 -4.08 -18.91
C GLY A 329 11.53 -2.98 -18.85
N THR A 330 10.24 -3.29 -18.88
CA THR A 330 9.20 -2.30 -18.56
C THR A 330 9.30 -1.90 -17.09
N ILE A 331 9.44 -0.60 -16.83
CA ILE A 331 9.49 0.03 -15.51
C ILE A 331 8.18 0.74 -15.21
N CYS A 332 7.70 1.51 -16.20
CA CYS A 332 6.46 2.26 -16.14
C CYS A 332 5.37 1.47 -16.88
N GLY A 333 4.47 0.85 -16.15
CA GLY A 333 3.27 0.20 -16.68
C GLY A 333 2.13 1.20 -16.90
N PRO A 334 0.90 0.73 -17.12
CA PRO A 334 -0.28 1.57 -17.12
C PRO A 334 -0.64 2.02 -15.70
N VAL A 335 -1.44 3.08 -15.57
CA VAL A 335 -2.20 3.35 -14.36
C VAL A 335 -3.45 2.47 -14.32
N ILE A 336 -3.99 2.26 -13.13
CA ILE A 336 -5.01 1.22 -12.89
C ILE A 336 -6.32 1.37 -13.69
N SER A 337 -6.73 2.59 -14.00
CA SER A 337 -8.05 2.84 -14.61
C SER A 337 -8.10 4.15 -15.39
N ALA A 338 -9.12 4.29 -16.24
CA ALA A 338 -9.42 5.54 -16.93
C ALA A 338 -9.62 6.69 -15.93
N ARG A 339 -10.33 6.44 -14.83
CA ARG A 339 -10.54 7.45 -13.77
C ARG A 339 -9.23 7.97 -13.20
N GLN A 340 -8.25 7.07 -12.96
CA GLN A 340 -6.93 7.46 -12.44
C GLN A 340 -6.13 8.22 -13.50
N ARG A 341 -6.15 7.77 -14.77
CA ARG A 341 -5.54 8.49 -15.89
C ARG A 341 -6.07 9.92 -16.01
N ASP A 342 -7.39 10.07 -16.00
CA ASP A 342 -8.05 11.37 -16.15
C ASP A 342 -7.78 12.28 -14.94
N ARG A 343 -7.69 11.70 -13.73
CA ARG A 343 -7.22 12.41 -12.54
C ARG A 343 -5.81 12.95 -12.72
N ILE A 344 -4.87 12.14 -13.19
CA ILE A 344 -3.49 12.58 -13.41
C ILE A 344 -3.46 13.70 -14.46
N GLN A 345 -4.19 13.54 -15.59
CA GLN A 345 -4.28 14.55 -16.62
C GLN A 345 -4.80 15.89 -16.04
N SER A 346 -5.81 15.85 -15.18
CA SER A 346 -6.31 17.08 -14.54
C SER A 346 -5.27 17.80 -13.69
N TYR A 347 -4.33 17.08 -13.09
CA TYR A 347 -3.21 17.70 -12.38
C TYR A 347 -2.13 18.24 -13.31
N LEU A 348 -1.90 17.60 -14.46
CA LEU A 348 -1.00 18.15 -15.50
C LEU A 348 -1.55 19.45 -16.07
N ASP A 349 -2.85 19.50 -16.37
CA ASP A 349 -3.52 20.73 -16.80
C ASP A 349 -3.46 21.82 -15.72
N LEU A 350 -3.66 21.44 -14.46
CA LEU A 350 -3.51 22.36 -13.31
C LEU A 350 -2.10 22.89 -13.18
N ALA A 351 -1.06 22.07 -13.41
CA ALA A 351 0.34 22.52 -13.36
C ALA A 351 0.59 23.68 -14.34
N VAL A 352 0.06 23.56 -15.57
CA VAL A 352 0.15 24.62 -16.59
C VAL A 352 -0.65 25.85 -16.16
N ALA A 353 -1.86 25.67 -15.61
CA ALA A 353 -2.68 26.76 -15.11
C ALA A 353 -2.05 27.50 -13.93
N GLU A 354 -1.24 26.83 -13.12
CA GLU A 354 -0.45 27.43 -12.02
C GLU A 354 0.87 28.07 -12.49
N GLY A 355 1.16 28.08 -13.81
CA GLY A 355 2.35 28.67 -14.41
C GLY A 355 3.55 27.73 -14.52
N GLY A 356 3.39 26.45 -14.24
CA GLY A 356 4.41 25.42 -14.45
C GLY A 356 4.58 25.05 -15.91
N THR A 357 5.72 24.43 -16.22
CA THR A 357 6.01 23.84 -17.53
C THR A 357 6.53 22.42 -17.38
N PHE A 358 6.53 21.66 -18.45
CA PHE A 358 7.05 20.29 -18.45
C PHE A 358 8.46 20.26 -19.03
N ALA A 359 9.43 19.74 -18.28
CA ALA A 359 10.75 19.43 -18.79
C ALA A 359 10.73 18.14 -19.65
N CYS A 360 9.77 17.25 -19.38
CA CYS A 360 9.43 16.09 -20.22
C CYS A 360 8.02 15.60 -19.91
N GLY A 361 7.45 14.75 -20.77
CA GLY A 361 6.13 14.17 -20.64
C GLY A 361 5.00 15.18 -20.81
N GLY A 362 3.95 15.07 -20.04
CA GLY A 362 2.83 16.02 -20.01
C GLY A 362 1.50 15.47 -20.48
N GLY A 363 1.38 14.16 -20.73
CA GLY A 363 0.14 13.58 -21.19
C GLY A 363 0.18 12.09 -21.47
N ARG A 364 -0.72 11.65 -22.34
CA ARG A 364 -0.76 10.29 -22.84
C ARG A 364 0.32 10.10 -23.94
N PRO A 365 1.01 8.93 -24.00
CA PRO A 365 1.92 8.64 -25.10
C PRO A 365 1.22 8.71 -26.46
N ALA A 366 1.84 9.39 -27.42
CA ALA A 366 1.24 9.62 -28.74
C ALA A 366 1.08 8.34 -29.59
N ASP A 367 1.86 7.31 -29.27
CA ASP A 367 1.88 5.99 -29.93
C ASP A 367 1.02 4.94 -29.21
N SER A 368 0.21 5.33 -28.21
CA SER A 368 -0.62 4.44 -27.43
C SER A 368 -2.12 4.75 -27.59
N ASP A 369 -2.79 4.02 -28.49
CA ASP A 369 -4.22 4.16 -28.74
C ASP A 369 -5.08 3.48 -27.64
N ARG A 370 -4.53 2.48 -26.95
CA ARG A 370 -5.19 1.68 -25.91
C ARG A 370 -4.36 1.62 -24.64
N GLY A 371 -5.00 1.27 -23.52
CA GLY A 371 -4.40 1.21 -22.20
C GLY A 371 -4.38 2.57 -21.49
N PHE A 372 -4.34 2.51 -20.17
CA PHE A 372 -4.39 3.71 -19.33
C PHE A 372 -2.99 4.26 -19.08
N PHE A 373 -2.23 4.53 -20.15
CA PHE A 373 -0.85 5.00 -20.05
C PHE A 373 -0.77 6.52 -19.89
N ILE A 374 0.23 6.94 -19.08
CA ILE A 374 0.65 8.34 -18.88
C ILE A 374 2.17 8.40 -19.00
N GLU A 375 2.70 9.38 -19.69
CA GLU A 375 4.14 9.62 -19.78
C GLU A 375 4.71 10.07 -18.44
N PRO A 376 5.86 9.52 -18.00
CA PRO A 376 6.62 10.08 -16.89
C PRO A 376 6.90 11.56 -17.13
N THR A 377 6.50 12.40 -16.17
CA THR A 377 6.45 13.85 -16.33
C THR A 377 7.24 14.57 -15.26
N VAL A 378 8.11 15.47 -15.66
CA VAL A 378 8.81 16.41 -14.76
C VAL A 378 8.20 17.80 -14.90
N ILE A 379 7.66 18.34 -13.80
CA ILE A 379 7.11 19.67 -13.70
C ILE A 379 8.18 20.62 -13.13
N VAL A 380 8.36 21.75 -13.78
CA VAL A 380 9.30 22.83 -13.38
C VAL A 380 8.61 24.18 -13.33
N GLY A 381 9.28 25.18 -12.71
CA GLY A 381 8.80 26.56 -12.63
C GLY A 381 7.78 26.84 -11.53
N LEU A 382 7.52 25.87 -10.65
CA LEU A 382 6.60 26.01 -9.54
C LEU A 382 7.31 26.04 -8.18
N THR A 383 6.63 26.60 -7.18
CA THR A 383 7.06 26.56 -5.78
C THR A 383 6.30 25.47 -5.00
N ASN A 384 6.70 25.27 -3.73
CA ASN A 384 5.99 24.34 -2.85
C ASN A 384 4.52 24.72 -2.57
N ASP A 385 4.11 25.96 -2.85
CA ASP A 385 2.74 26.44 -2.61
C ASP A 385 1.75 26.00 -3.69
N ALA A 386 2.24 25.59 -4.88
CA ALA A 386 1.40 25.10 -5.95
C ALA A 386 0.64 23.83 -5.50
N ARG A 387 -0.63 23.69 -5.89
CA ARG A 387 -1.46 22.52 -5.54
C ARG A 387 -0.84 21.22 -6.04
N VAL A 388 -0.24 21.23 -7.25
CA VAL A 388 0.45 20.07 -7.79
C VAL A 388 1.67 19.65 -6.97
N ALA A 389 2.28 20.56 -6.21
CA ALA A 389 3.38 20.27 -5.28
C ALA A 389 2.89 19.86 -3.89
N ARG A 390 1.63 20.11 -3.53
CA ARG A 390 1.06 19.84 -2.21
C ARG A 390 0.10 18.66 -2.18
N GLU A 391 -0.59 18.36 -3.29
CA GLU A 391 -1.60 17.33 -3.38
C GLU A 391 -1.02 16.04 -3.99
N GLU A 392 -1.51 14.89 -3.53
CA GLU A 392 -1.13 13.59 -4.05
C GLU A 392 -1.76 13.35 -5.43
N ILE A 393 -0.94 13.20 -6.45
CA ILE A 393 -1.39 12.93 -7.83
C ILE A 393 -1.62 11.44 -8.04
N PHE A 394 -0.73 10.61 -7.51
CA PHE A 394 -0.70 9.15 -7.64
C PHE A 394 -0.50 8.70 -9.09
N GLY A 395 0.53 9.26 -9.71
CA GLY A 395 0.94 9.05 -11.10
C GLY A 395 2.43 9.33 -11.29
N PRO A 396 3.00 9.08 -12.48
CA PRO A 396 4.43 9.21 -12.75
C PRO A 396 4.82 10.69 -12.94
N VAL A 397 4.59 11.51 -11.92
CA VAL A 397 4.75 12.97 -11.97
C VAL A 397 5.67 13.43 -10.85
N LEU A 398 6.77 14.08 -11.21
CA LEU A 398 7.77 14.64 -10.31
C LEU A 398 7.80 16.15 -10.43
N THR A 399 7.68 16.87 -9.30
CA THR A 399 7.78 18.33 -9.27
C THR A 399 9.14 18.75 -8.72
N VAL A 400 9.88 19.57 -9.46
CA VAL A 400 11.19 20.09 -9.03
C VAL A 400 10.99 21.42 -8.29
N ILE A 401 11.60 21.54 -7.10
CA ILE A 401 11.48 22.69 -6.21
C ILE A 401 12.89 23.12 -5.77
N ALA A 402 13.17 24.40 -5.83
CA ALA A 402 14.45 24.94 -5.37
C ALA A 402 14.48 25.17 -3.87
N HIS A 403 15.64 24.95 -3.23
CA HIS A 403 15.92 25.33 -1.85
C HIS A 403 17.21 26.14 -1.71
N ASP A 404 17.32 26.91 -0.61
CA ASP A 404 18.45 27.79 -0.27
C ASP A 404 19.20 27.27 0.98
N GLY A 405 19.61 26.00 0.96
CA GLY A 405 20.36 25.32 2.03
C GLY A 405 19.52 24.36 2.86
N ASP A 406 20.17 23.67 3.81
CA ASP A 406 19.58 22.53 4.58
C ASP A 406 18.33 22.93 5.36
N ASP A 407 18.34 24.10 5.99
CA ASP A 407 17.21 24.59 6.79
C ASP A 407 15.97 24.84 5.92
N ASP A 408 16.18 25.41 4.74
CA ASP A 408 15.11 25.66 3.78
C ASP A 408 14.60 24.34 3.16
N ALA A 409 15.49 23.42 2.81
CA ALA A 409 15.13 22.10 2.32
C ALA A 409 14.23 21.35 3.33
N VAL A 410 14.59 21.35 4.60
CA VAL A 410 13.79 20.76 5.69
C VAL A 410 12.46 21.49 5.85
N ARG A 411 12.43 22.81 5.77
CA ARG A 411 11.21 23.62 5.82
C ARG A 411 10.25 23.22 4.70
N ILE A 412 10.74 23.18 3.45
CA ILE A 412 9.96 22.79 2.26
C ILE A 412 9.44 21.35 2.40
N ALA A 413 10.29 20.40 2.81
CA ALA A 413 9.88 19.01 2.99
C ALA A 413 8.76 18.86 4.01
N ASN A 414 8.87 19.57 5.13
CA ASN A 414 7.90 19.52 6.22
C ASN A 414 6.63 20.35 5.98
N ASP A 415 6.65 21.31 5.07
CA ASP A 415 5.49 22.10 4.67
C ASP A 415 4.61 21.31 3.69
N SER A 416 3.92 20.35 4.25
CA SER A 416 2.97 19.46 3.60
C SER A 416 1.94 18.99 4.64
N PRO A 417 0.67 18.77 4.25
CA PRO A 417 -0.31 18.10 5.11
C PRO A 417 0.02 16.64 5.36
N TYR A 418 0.90 16.06 4.54
CA TYR A 418 1.35 14.68 4.59
C TYR A 418 2.66 14.50 5.37
N GLY A 419 2.97 13.25 5.69
CA GLY A 419 4.22 12.89 6.36
C GLY A 419 4.46 11.37 6.30
N LEU A 420 4.42 10.75 5.10
CA LEU A 420 4.62 9.32 4.96
C LEU A 420 6.10 8.95 4.90
N SER A 421 6.80 9.43 3.88
CA SER A 421 8.20 9.11 3.65
C SER A 421 9.03 10.34 3.26
N GLY A 422 10.34 10.14 3.16
CA GLY A 422 11.29 11.10 2.63
C GLY A 422 12.60 10.42 2.22
N THR A 423 13.40 11.13 1.44
CA THR A 423 14.75 10.71 1.07
C THR A 423 15.69 11.91 1.18
N VAL A 424 16.92 11.70 1.65
CA VAL A 424 17.96 12.73 1.73
C VAL A 424 19.24 12.20 1.07
N PHE A 425 19.79 12.97 0.14
CA PHE A 425 21.06 12.70 -0.53
C PHE A 425 22.12 13.75 -0.17
N SER A 426 23.30 13.28 0.25
CA SER A 426 24.49 14.07 0.56
C SER A 426 25.72 13.20 0.39
N ALA A 427 26.84 13.76 -0.02
CA ALA A 427 28.13 13.07 -0.01
C ALA A 427 28.60 12.76 1.41
N ASP A 428 28.16 13.56 2.40
CA ASP A 428 28.42 13.35 3.82
C ASP A 428 27.24 12.61 4.49
N PRO A 429 27.39 11.30 4.84
CA PRO A 429 26.31 10.53 5.46
C PRO A 429 25.88 11.06 6.82
N GLU A 430 26.75 11.70 7.59
CA GLU A 430 26.40 12.26 8.90
C GLU A 430 25.52 13.53 8.72
N ARG A 431 25.85 14.38 7.75
CA ARG A 431 25.02 15.51 7.35
C ARG A 431 23.65 15.03 6.87
N ALA A 432 23.62 14.04 5.98
CA ALA A 432 22.38 13.45 5.49
C ALA A 432 21.51 12.92 6.65
N GLN A 433 22.08 12.20 7.59
CA GLN A 433 21.38 11.67 8.78
C GLN A 433 20.86 12.82 9.67
N LYS A 434 21.65 13.88 9.86
CA LYS A 434 21.24 15.06 10.63
C LYS A 434 20.06 15.77 9.97
N VAL A 435 20.05 15.91 8.65
CA VAL A 435 18.92 16.50 7.90
C VAL A 435 17.71 15.56 7.97
N ALA A 436 17.90 14.26 7.75
CA ALA A 436 16.85 13.24 7.81
C ALA A 436 16.11 13.22 9.16
N SER A 437 16.85 13.36 10.27
CA SER A 437 16.27 13.38 11.62
C SER A 437 15.33 14.55 11.90
N ARG A 438 15.34 15.58 11.05
CA ARG A 438 14.50 16.78 11.14
C ARG A 438 13.22 16.69 10.30
N LEU A 439 13.09 15.64 9.47
CA LEU A 439 11.91 15.42 8.64
C LEU A 439 10.77 14.84 9.49
N ARG A 440 9.57 15.39 9.34
CA ARG A 440 8.37 14.96 10.06
C ARG A 440 7.58 13.94 9.24
N VAL A 441 8.19 12.79 9.03
CA VAL A 441 7.67 11.68 8.23
C VAL A 441 7.91 10.35 8.94
N GLY A 442 7.20 9.29 8.52
CA GLY A 442 7.28 7.98 9.13
C GLY A 442 8.57 7.25 8.81
N THR A 443 9.03 7.32 7.57
CA THR A 443 10.25 6.64 7.08
C THR A 443 11.11 7.59 6.29
N VAL A 444 12.44 7.57 6.51
CA VAL A 444 13.41 8.37 5.74
C VAL A 444 14.53 7.47 5.24
N ASN A 445 14.80 7.53 3.95
CA ASN A 445 15.97 6.92 3.34
C ASN A 445 17.14 7.94 3.26
N VAL A 446 18.35 7.47 3.54
CA VAL A 446 19.57 8.26 3.42
C VAL A 446 20.43 7.65 2.32
N ASN A 447 20.71 8.43 1.27
CA ASN A 447 21.49 8.02 0.11
C ASN A 447 20.96 6.75 -0.61
N GLY A 448 19.64 6.58 -0.62
CA GLY A 448 18.96 5.45 -1.21
C GLY A 448 18.41 4.46 -0.19
N GLY A 449 17.73 3.44 -0.66
CA GLY A 449 17.12 2.41 0.19
C GLY A 449 15.68 2.09 -0.21
N VAL A 450 15.04 1.25 0.59
CA VAL A 450 13.64 0.87 0.45
C VAL A 450 12.83 1.46 1.61
N TRP A 451 11.57 1.82 1.37
CA TRP A 451 10.70 2.39 2.42
C TRP A 451 9.96 1.34 3.23
N TYR A 452 9.93 0.09 2.76
CA TYR A 452 9.10 -0.96 3.29
C TYR A 452 9.89 -2.25 3.49
N SER A 453 9.81 -2.83 4.71
CA SER A 453 10.43 -4.09 5.09
C SER A 453 9.63 -4.70 6.23
N ALA A 454 9.54 -6.05 6.28
CA ALA A 454 8.76 -6.76 7.30
C ALA A 454 9.20 -6.47 8.74
N ASP A 455 10.49 -6.19 8.94
CA ASP A 455 11.14 -5.99 10.25
C ASP A 455 11.22 -4.51 10.69
N VAL A 456 10.63 -3.59 9.90
CA VAL A 456 10.67 -2.15 10.20
C VAL A 456 9.26 -1.59 10.21
N PRO A 457 8.84 -0.89 11.29
CA PRO A 457 7.52 -0.26 11.35
C PRO A 457 7.31 0.74 10.21
N PHE A 458 6.22 0.58 9.46
CA PHE A 458 5.82 1.45 8.37
C PHE A 458 4.51 2.20 8.68
N GLY A 459 4.43 3.47 8.33
CA GLY A 459 3.23 4.29 8.46
C GLY A 459 3.52 5.78 8.60
N GLY A 460 2.51 6.62 8.36
CA GLY A 460 2.65 8.06 8.22
C GLY A 460 2.51 8.88 9.49
N TYR A 461 2.97 10.12 9.39
CA TYR A 461 2.68 11.23 10.30
C TYR A 461 1.58 12.10 9.68
N LYS A 462 1.05 13.04 10.45
CA LYS A 462 0.06 14.04 10.00
C LYS A 462 -1.14 13.35 9.31
N GLN A 463 -1.51 13.79 8.09
CA GLN A 463 -2.64 13.23 7.34
C GLN A 463 -2.28 11.98 6.50
N SER A 464 -1.05 11.47 6.62
CA SER A 464 -0.65 10.21 6.00
C SER A 464 -1.00 8.98 6.83
N GLY A 465 -1.51 9.14 8.05
CA GLY A 465 -2.06 8.01 8.77
C GLY A 465 -1.91 8.02 10.28
N VAL A 466 -2.39 6.94 10.90
CA VAL A 466 -2.37 6.69 12.35
C VAL A 466 -1.99 5.24 12.60
N GLY A 467 -1.02 5.02 13.47
CA GLY A 467 -0.48 3.70 13.77
C GLY A 467 0.71 3.34 12.89
N ARG A 468 1.13 2.08 13.02
CA ARG A 468 2.19 1.45 12.20
C ARG A 468 1.78 0.03 11.88
N GLU A 469 2.13 -0.42 10.69
CA GLU A 469 2.11 -1.83 10.32
C GLU A 469 3.55 -2.30 10.06
N MET A 470 3.80 -3.60 10.05
CA MET A 470 5.13 -4.20 10.02
C MET A 470 5.96 -3.87 11.29
N GLY A 471 7.14 -4.51 11.44
CA GLY A 471 8.07 -4.32 12.55
C GLY A 471 7.85 -5.19 13.78
#